data_eefb6082a9273f793c35c5cc7cb8bde1
#
_entry.id   eefb6082a9273f793c35c5cc7cb8bde1
#
_cell.length_a   1.000
_cell.length_b   1.000
_cell.length_c   1.000
_cell.angle_alpha   90.00
_cell.angle_beta   90.00
_cell.angle_gamma   90.00
#
_symmetry.space_group_name_H-M   'P 1'
#
loop_
_entity.id
_entity.type
_entity.pdbx_description
1 polymer ?
#
loop_
_entity_poly.entity_id
_entity_poly.type
_entity_poly.pdbx_seq_one_letter_code
_entity_poly.pdbx_strand_id
1 'polypeptide(L)'
;MITPIEINSDDIVSQYNITESQIQSMFDNIAKSLAMIYVSKLENEAALNLHSTKRRYIQNIRVIDSGKLESTVMLDYSKDKLVQMIEEGSSAFDMKPYLLNSSKAKTGKNGKKYITIPFRFGTPDSIAESEIFTAKMPQEIYNIVREKEVNIKGVSKGITQTELAELPKQFQINSVRPEIKDSAGKVLFKEYEHKSSVYQGIRRQSDSVTSQNTYFSFRRVSEVSDENSFIHKGIQAKQLMSKAYQKMNIPEEVGVQIDNELAKLGF
;
A
#
# COMPACT_ATOMS: atom_id res chain seq x y z
N MET A 1 23.59 -5.04 1.47
CA MET A 1 25.01 -4.68 1.70
C MET A 1 25.06 -4.07 3.09
N ILE A 2 25.77 -4.70 4.04
CA ILE A 2 25.95 -4.18 5.40
C ILE A 2 27.26 -3.43 5.37
N THR A 3 27.23 -2.12 5.64
CA THR A 3 28.45 -1.32 5.77
C THR A 3 28.76 -1.22 7.26
N PRO A 4 29.80 -1.90 7.76
CA PRO A 4 30.20 -1.76 9.15
C PRO A 4 30.70 -0.32 9.41
N ILE A 5 30.31 0.22 10.55
CA ILE A 5 30.84 1.47 11.08
C ILE A 5 31.78 1.07 12.21
N GLU A 6 33.06 1.35 12.04
CA GLU A 6 34.05 1.13 13.08
C GLU A 6 34.25 2.43 13.87
N ILE A 7 34.03 2.39 15.18
CA ILE A 7 34.26 3.49 16.11
C ILE A 7 35.41 3.05 17.01
N ASN A 8 36.48 3.85 17.04
CA ASN A 8 37.61 3.60 17.95
C ASN A 8 37.22 4.01 19.39
N SER A 9 36.91 3.03 20.22
CA SER A 9 36.53 3.24 21.60
C SER A 9 37.70 3.74 22.47
N ASP A 10 38.94 3.40 22.14
CA ASP A 10 40.11 3.73 22.95
C ASP A 10 40.38 5.24 23.00
N ASP A 11 40.11 5.97 21.91
CA ASP A 11 40.22 7.39 21.83
C ASP A 11 39.23 8.09 22.77
N ILE A 12 38.00 7.58 22.85
CA ILE A 12 36.94 8.09 23.73
C ILE A 12 37.29 7.83 25.21
N VAL A 13 37.75 6.61 25.52
CA VAL A 13 38.21 6.26 26.90
C VAL A 13 39.31 7.16 27.39
N SER A 14 40.36 7.36 26.58
CA SER A 14 41.52 8.14 26.98
C SER A 14 41.23 9.62 27.17
N GLN A 15 40.30 10.16 26.37
CA GLN A 15 39.98 11.58 26.36
C GLN A 15 39.04 11.98 27.51
N TYR A 16 38.06 11.13 27.86
CA TYR A 16 36.97 11.49 28.77
C TYR A 16 36.98 10.74 30.11
N ASN A 17 37.97 9.87 30.36
CA ASN A 17 38.06 9.06 31.59
C ASN A 17 36.76 8.30 31.92
N ILE A 18 36.16 7.71 30.91
CA ILE A 18 34.88 6.96 30.97
C ILE A 18 35.17 5.48 31.28
N THR A 19 34.35 4.84 32.12
CA THR A 19 34.49 3.43 32.44
C THR A 19 34.01 2.56 31.27
N GLU A 20 34.55 1.34 31.17
CA GLU A 20 34.15 0.39 30.13
C GLU A 20 32.64 0.11 30.12
N SER A 21 32.00 -0.01 31.29
CA SER A 21 30.54 -0.21 31.37
C SER A 21 29.74 1.00 30.88
N GLN A 22 30.23 2.23 31.11
CA GLN A 22 29.60 3.44 30.59
C GLN A 22 29.72 3.52 29.08
N ILE A 23 30.86 3.13 28.51
CA ILE A 23 31.07 3.06 27.05
C ILE A 23 30.14 2.05 26.42
N GLN A 24 30.02 0.86 27.02
CA GLN A 24 29.13 -0.18 26.52
C GLN A 24 27.67 0.28 26.51
N SER A 25 27.22 0.94 27.59
CA SER A 25 25.89 1.54 27.68
C SER A 25 25.70 2.66 26.65
N MET A 26 26.69 3.50 26.44
CA MET A 26 26.67 4.56 25.46
C MET A 26 26.48 4.03 24.02
N PHE A 27 27.27 3.03 23.64
CA PHE A 27 27.14 2.42 22.29
C PHE A 27 25.83 1.66 22.11
N ASP A 28 25.30 1.02 23.14
CA ASP A 28 23.97 0.42 23.11
C ASP A 28 22.89 1.49 22.84
N ASN A 29 22.97 2.64 23.51
CA ASN A 29 22.04 3.75 23.32
C ASN A 29 22.17 4.35 21.92
N ILE A 30 23.40 4.48 21.40
CA ILE A 30 23.68 4.97 20.04
C ILE A 30 23.07 4.02 19.02
N ALA A 31 23.26 2.71 19.15
CA ALA A 31 22.69 1.72 18.24
C ALA A 31 21.15 1.79 18.21
N LYS A 32 20.51 1.93 19.38
CA LYS A 32 19.05 2.09 19.51
C LYS A 32 18.59 3.42 18.86
N SER A 33 19.28 4.50 19.12
CA SER A 33 18.95 5.82 18.56
C SER A 33 19.05 5.82 17.03
N LEU A 34 20.10 5.23 16.47
CA LEU A 34 20.27 5.09 15.01
C LEU A 34 19.17 4.22 14.38
N ALA A 35 18.78 3.14 15.05
CA ALA A 35 17.67 2.31 14.61
C ALA A 35 16.35 3.11 14.56
N MET A 36 16.07 3.95 15.56
CA MET A 36 14.88 4.80 15.60
C MET A 36 14.91 5.90 14.54
N ILE A 37 16.07 6.51 14.29
CA ILE A 37 16.26 7.48 13.20
C ILE A 37 15.97 6.79 11.85
N TYR A 38 16.50 5.58 11.65
CA TYR A 38 16.22 4.82 10.43
C TYR A 38 14.74 4.50 10.27
N VAL A 39 14.05 4.06 11.33
CA VAL A 39 12.59 3.83 11.32
C VAL A 39 11.85 5.10 10.90
N SER A 40 12.19 6.24 11.48
CA SER A 40 11.56 7.52 11.12
C SER A 40 11.75 7.87 9.64
N LYS A 41 12.96 7.68 9.10
CA LYS A 41 13.22 7.88 7.67
C LYS A 41 12.45 6.90 6.80
N LEU A 42 12.32 5.62 7.23
CA LEU A 42 11.55 4.60 6.53
C LEU A 42 10.04 4.91 6.54
N GLU A 43 9.50 5.38 7.64
CA GLU A 43 8.10 5.84 7.74
C GLU A 43 7.84 7.04 6.82
N ASN A 44 8.79 7.98 6.73
CA ASN A 44 8.72 9.09 5.80
C ASN A 44 8.74 8.62 4.34
N GLU A 45 9.60 7.67 3.99
CA GLU A 45 9.60 7.07 2.65
C GLU A 45 8.27 6.36 2.35
N ALA A 46 7.73 5.63 3.31
CA ALA A 46 6.42 5.01 3.17
C ALA A 46 5.31 6.06 2.99
N ALA A 47 5.36 7.18 3.71
CA ALA A 47 4.39 8.26 3.58
C ALA A 47 4.42 8.93 2.21
N LEU A 48 5.59 9.11 1.63
CA LEU A 48 5.79 9.74 0.32
C LEU A 48 5.43 8.82 -0.86
N ASN A 49 5.63 7.51 -0.71
CA ASN A 49 5.55 6.56 -1.82
C ASN A 49 4.32 5.64 -1.78
N LEU A 50 3.60 5.57 -0.64
CA LEU A 50 2.45 4.69 -0.45
C LEU A 50 1.22 5.50 -0.05
N HIS A 51 0.05 5.10 -0.58
CA HIS A 51 -1.25 5.67 -0.24
C HIS A 51 -2.04 4.74 0.71
N SER A 52 -2.94 3.95 0.18
CA SER A 52 -3.81 3.05 0.95
C SER A 52 -3.06 1.91 1.68
N THR A 53 -1.85 1.60 1.26
CA THR A 53 -0.99 0.54 1.84
C THR A 53 -0.01 1.05 2.90
N LYS A 54 0.13 2.37 3.06
CA LYS A 54 1.07 3.00 3.99
C LYS A 54 0.97 2.45 5.42
N ARG A 55 -0.24 2.48 5.97
CA ARG A 55 -0.48 1.99 7.34
C ARG A 55 -0.06 0.53 7.52
N ARG A 56 -0.39 -0.33 6.54
CA ARG A 56 -0.01 -1.74 6.58
C ARG A 56 1.50 -1.91 6.55
N TYR A 57 2.20 -1.15 5.71
CA TYR A 57 3.66 -1.19 5.62
C TYR A 57 4.30 -0.80 6.95
N ILE A 58 3.93 0.37 7.50
CA ILE A 58 4.47 0.88 8.78
C ILE A 58 4.22 -0.09 9.94
N GLN A 59 3.04 -0.69 10.02
CA GLN A 59 2.68 -1.65 11.07
C GLN A 59 3.54 -2.94 11.04
N ASN A 60 4.25 -3.21 9.96
CA ASN A 60 5.13 -4.37 9.83
C ASN A 60 6.61 -4.04 10.03
N ILE A 61 6.97 -2.78 10.29
CA ILE A 61 8.33 -2.42 10.72
C ILE A 61 8.54 -2.94 12.15
N ARG A 62 9.64 -3.64 12.36
CA ARG A 62 10.06 -4.16 13.67
C ARG A 62 11.46 -3.69 13.98
N VAL A 63 11.68 -3.29 15.22
CA VAL A 63 13.00 -3.06 15.78
C VAL A 63 13.26 -4.19 16.76
N ILE A 64 14.36 -4.89 16.58
CA ILE A 64 14.84 -5.94 17.46
C ILE A 64 16.10 -5.42 18.11
N ASP A 65 16.03 -5.23 19.41
CA ASP A 65 17.17 -4.85 20.24
C ASP A 65 17.77 -6.13 20.83
N SER A 66 18.99 -6.45 20.45
CA SER A 66 19.71 -7.63 20.96
C SER A 66 20.39 -7.37 22.29
N GLY A 67 20.48 -6.11 22.75
CA GLY A 67 21.18 -5.70 23.97
C GLY A 67 22.70 -5.95 23.94
N LYS A 68 23.27 -6.08 22.74
CA LYS A 68 24.70 -6.37 22.51
C LYS A 68 25.30 -5.41 21.48
N LEU A 69 25.14 -4.10 21.69
CA LEU A 69 25.63 -3.07 20.79
C LEU A 69 25.03 -3.18 19.37
N GLU A 70 23.89 -3.85 19.25
CA GLU A 70 23.24 -4.14 17.98
C GLU A 70 21.74 -3.90 18.08
N SER A 71 21.21 -3.13 17.13
CA SER A 71 19.78 -2.96 16.91
C SER A 71 19.45 -3.25 15.44
N THR A 72 18.55 -4.18 15.22
CA THR A 72 18.13 -4.58 13.88
C THR A 72 16.77 -4.00 13.53
N VAL A 73 16.67 -3.33 12.39
CA VAL A 73 15.38 -2.90 11.81
C VAL A 73 15.02 -3.85 10.68
N MET A 74 13.85 -4.45 10.76
CA MET A 74 13.36 -5.39 9.75
C MET A 74 11.90 -5.13 9.39
N LEU A 75 11.51 -5.60 8.21
CA LEU A 75 10.10 -5.72 7.81
C LEU A 75 9.61 -7.16 8.06
N ASP A 76 8.53 -7.29 8.83
CA ASP A 76 7.91 -8.58 9.11
C ASP A 76 6.94 -8.96 7.98
N TYR A 77 7.38 -9.82 7.07
CA TYR A 77 6.56 -10.34 5.97
C TYR A 77 5.67 -11.52 6.36
N SER A 78 5.84 -12.09 7.57
CA SER A 78 5.21 -13.34 7.97
C SER A 78 3.68 -13.27 7.92
N LYS A 79 3.12 -12.12 8.23
CA LYS A 79 1.66 -11.88 8.30
C LYS A 79 1.10 -11.14 7.10
N ASP A 80 1.93 -10.48 6.30
CA ASP A 80 1.46 -9.63 5.22
C ASP A 80 2.39 -9.65 3.99
N LYS A 81 2.14 -10.59 3.09
CA LYS A 81 2.87 -10.71 1.82
C LYS A 81 2.80 -9.47 0.94
N LEU A 82 1.80 -8.60 1.12
CA LEU A 82 1.72 -7.36 0.36
C LEU A 82 2.89 -6.43 0.70
N VAL A 83 3.36 -6.42 1.94
CA VAL A 83 4.52 -5.64 2.36
C VAL A 83 5.79 -6.08 1.63
N GLN A 84 5.98 -7.41 1.50
CA GLN A 84 7.07 -7.96 0.69
C GLN A 84 6.95 -7.55 -0.78
N MET A 85 5.75 -7.67 -1.36
CA MET A 85 5.51 -7.27 -2.75
C MET A 85 5.76 -5.77 -2.99
N ILE A 86 5.51 -4.92 -2.00
CA ILE A 86 5.81 -3.48 -2.08
C ILE A 86 7.31 -3.26 -2.08
N GLU A 87 8.05 -3.92 -1.20
CA GLU A 87 9.50 -3.74 -1.07
C GLU A 87 10.27 -4.35 -2.24
N GLU A 88 9.99 -5.61 -2.56
CA GLU A 88 10.75 -6.43 -3.52
C GLU A 88 10.12 -6.46 -4.92
N GLY A 89 8.88 -6.03 -5.04
CA GLY A 89 8.09 -6.18 -6.26
C GLY A 89 7.43 -7.55 -6.39
N SER A 90 6.61 -7.69 -7.43
CA SER A 90 6.04 -8.98 -7.81
C SER A 90 5.81 -9.04 -9.32
N SER A 91 5.92 -10.22 -9.90
CA SER A 91 5.47 -10.49 -11.25
C SER A 91 3.94 -10.40 -11.36
N ALA A 92 3.42 -10.44 -12.59
CA ALA A 92 1.98 -10.52 -12.82
C ALA A 92 1.39 -11.80 -12.21
N PHE A 93 0.18 -11.72 -11.64
CA PHE A 93 -0.48 -12.85 -10.98
C PHE A 93 -2.01 -12.80 -11.13
N ASP A 94 -2.64 -13.99 -11.05
CA ASP A 94 -4.09 -14.11 -10.99
C ASP A 94 -4.59 -13.82 -9.56
N MET A 95 -5.47 -12.85 -9.43
CA MET A 95 -6.08 -12.47 -8.15
C MET A 95 -7.25 -13.39 -7.74
N LYS A 96 -7.84 -14.15 -8.67
CA LYS A 96 -9.04 -14.97 -8.38
C LYS A 96 -8.84 -15.95 -7.23
N PRO A 97 -7.77 -16.76 -7.17
CA PRO A 97 -7.58 -17.70 -6.06
C PRO A 97 -7.55 -17.01 -4.70
N TYR A 98 -6.89 -15.85 -4.59
CA TYR A 98 -6.83 -15.09 -3.35
C TYR A 98 -8.19 -14.51 -2.94
N LEU A 99 -8.94 -14.00 -3.91
CA LEU A 99 -10.27 -13.42 -3.68
C LEU A 99 -11.29 -14.49 -3.29
N LEU A 100 -11.29 -15.64 -3.96
CA LEU A 100 -12.25 -16.73 -3.72
C LEU A 100 -11.95 -17.54 -2.45
N ASN A 101 -10.71 -17.49 -1.93
CA ASN A 101 -10.33 -18.06 -0.64
C ASN A 101 -10.48 -17.07 0.53
N SER A 102 -10.93 -15.85 0.26
CA SER A 102 -11.18 -14.84 1.31
C SER A 102 -12.37 -15.28 2.17
N SER A 103 -12.33 -14.92 3.47
CA SER A 103 -13.47 -15.09 4.41
C SER A 103 -14.74 -14.34 3.98
N LYS A 104 -14.63 -13.38 3.06
CA LYS A 104 -15.76 -12.63 2.46
C LYS A 104 -16.37 -13.32 1.25
N ALA A 105 -15.77 -14.40 0.75
CA ALA A 105 -16.33 -15.17 -0.35
C ALA A 105 -17.60 -15.92 0.10
N LYS A 106 -18.56 -16.00 -0.80
CA LYS A 106 -19.87 -16.65 -0.57
C LYS A 106 -20.06 -17.76 -1.58
N THR A 107 -20.87 -18.76 -1.23
CA THR A 107 -21.31 -19.80 -2.16
C THR A 107 -22.65 -19.41 -2.76
N GLY A 108 -22.74 -19.40 -4.07
CA GLY A 108 -23.98 -19.12 -4.80
C GLY A 108 -24.94 -20.32 -4.82
N LYS A 109 -26.15 -20.12 -5.31
CA LYS A 109 -27.17 -21.19 -5.46
C LYS A 109 -26.70 -22.34 -6.35
N ASN A 110 -25.77 -22.09 -7.26
CA ASN A 110 -25.16 -23.06 -8.16
C ASN A 110 -23.95 -23.81 -7.55
N GLY A 111 -23.71 -23.67 -6.25
CA GLY A 111 -22.58 -24.26 -5.55
C GLY A 111 -21.23 -23.61 -5.83
N LYS A 112 -21.14 -22.58 -6.70
CA LYS A 112 -19.91 -21.92 -7.06
C LYS A 112 -19.60 -20.77 -6.10
N LYS A 113 -18.31 -20.63 -5.75
CA LYS A 113 -17.83 -19.50 -4.93
C LYS A 113 -17.83 -18.22 -5.73
N TYR A 114 -18.14 -17.13 -5.05
CA TYR A 114 -18.02 -15.77 -5.59
C TYR A 114 -17.72 -14.77 -4.48
N ILE A 115 -17.14 -13.65 -4.87
CA ILE A 115 -16.99 -12.46 -4.02
C ILE A 115 -17.47 -11.23 -4.79
N THR A 116 -18.11 -10.29 -4.08
CA THR A 116 -18.51 -9.00 -4.63
C THR A 116 -17.63 -7.92 -4.06
N ILE A 117 -16.90 -7.24 -4.93
CA ILE A 117 -15.95 -6.19 -4.57
C ILE A 117 -16.61 -4.85 -4.83
N PRO A 118 -16.80 -4.00 -3.80
CA PRO A 118 -17.27 -2.65 -3.97
C PRO A 118 -16.14 -1.73 -4.46
N PHE A 119 -16.45 -0.89 -5.43
CA PHE A 119 -15.60 0.22 -5.87
C PHE A 119 -16.28 1.53 -5.48
N ARG A 120 -15.60 2.32 -4.68
CA ARG A 120 -16.04 3.64 -4.26
C ARG A 120 -15.47 4.70 -5.19
N PHE A 121 -16.31 5.65 -5.58
CA PHE A 121 -15.93 6.77 -6.44
C PHE A 121 -16.08 8.08 -5.69
N GLY A 122 -15.08 8.95 -5.83
CA GLY A 122 -15.19 10.34 -5.40
C GLY A 122 -16.04 11.15 -6.37
N THR A 123 -16.62 12.26 -5.92
CA THR A 123 -17.25 13.25 -6.81
C THR A 123 -16.18 13.94 -7.64
N PRO A 124 -16.53 14.63 -8.74
CA PRO A 124 -15.56 15.38 -9.55
C PRO A 124 -14.73 16.38 -8.72
N ASP A 125 -15.36 17.01 -7.72
CA ASP A 125 -14.73 18.01 -6.84
C ASP A 125 -14.02 17.42 -5.62
N SER A 126 -14.05 16.08 -5.42
CA SER A 126 -13.39 15.46 -4.27
C SER A 126 -11.87 15.58 -4.39
N ILE A 127 -11.19 15.67 -3.23
CA ILE A 127 -9.72 15.67 -3.18
C ILE A 127 -9.23 14.30 -3.70
N ALA A 128 -8.29 14.33 -4.67
CA ALA A 128 -7.84 13.12 -5.39
C ALA A 128 -7.16 12.07 -4.50
N GLU A 129 -6.66 12.48 -3.34
CA GLU A 129 -5.76 11.68 -2.48
C GLU A 129 -6.47 11.02 -1.29
N SER A 130 -7.79 10.96 -1.30
CA SER A 130 -8.52 10.24 -0.27
C SER A 130 -8.32 8.73 -0.46
N GLU A 131 -7.74 8.06 0.53
CA GLU A 131 -7.57 6.60 0.60
C GLU A 131 -8.89 5.82 0.46
N ILE A 132 -10.02 6.54 0.48
CA ILE A 132 -11.39 6.00 0.50
C ILE A 132 -11.91 5.73 -0.91
N PHE A 133 -11.42 6.41 -1.93
CA PHE A 133 -11.96 6.33 -3.29
C PHE A 133 -11.07 5.53 -4.25
N THR A 134 -11.71 4.71 -5.09
CA THR A 134 -11.01 4.01 -6.18
C THR A 134 -10.54 5.00 -7.26
N ALA A 135 -11.41 5.96 -7.60
CA ALA A 135 -11.16 7.04 -8.56
C ALA A 135 -12.19 8.16 -8.40
N LYS A 136 -11.92 9.34 -8.96
CA LYS A 136 -12.93 10.37 -9.15
C LYS A 136 -13.87 10.00 -10.31
N MET A 137 -15.15 10.31 -10.18
CA MET A 137 -16.07 10.22 -11.29
C MET A 137 -15.85 11.37 -12.26
N PRO A 138 -15.94 11.14 -13.57
CA PRO A 138 -16.15 12.20 -14.55
C PRO A 138 -17.48 12.93 -14.31
N GLN A 139 -17.55 14.19 -14.69
CA GLN A 139 -18.73 15.03 -14.48
C GLN A 139 -19.99 14.47 -15.14
N GLU A 140 -19.85 13.88 -16.32
CA GLU A 140 -20.95 13.27 -17.08
C GLU A 140 -21.57 12.10 -16.32
N ILE A 141 -20.73 11.22 -15.76
CA ILE A 141 -21.18 10.08 -14.95
C ILE A 141 -21.84 10.56 -13.66
N TYR A 142 -21.26 11.58 -13.04
CA TYR A 142 -21.80 12.18 -11.81
C TYR A 142 -23.20 12.74 -12.05
N ASN A 143 -23.43 13.48 -13.13
CA ASN A 143 -24.71 14.05 -13.46
C ASN A 143 -25.79 12.97 -13.61
N ILE A 144 -25.52 11.93 -14.39
CA ILE A 144 -26.46 10.82 -14.61
C ILE A 144 -26.82 10.13 -13.27
N VAL A 145 -25.83 9.80 -12.44
CA VAL A 145 -26.12 9.04 -11.20
C VAL A 145 -26.79 9.91 -10.15
N ARG A 146 -26.55 11.23 -10.16
CA ARG A 146 -27.18 12.18 -9.25
C ARG A 146 -28.68 12.35 -9.53
N GLU A 147 -29.09 12.29 -10.78
CA GLU A 147 -30.48 12.44 -11.22
C GLU A 147 -31.32 11.16 -10.96
N LYS A 148 -30.67 10.01 -10.71
CA LYS A 148 -31.38 8.75 -10.43
C LYS A 148 -32.21 8.85 -9.14
N GLU A 149 -33.45 8.37 -9.21
CA GLU A 149 -34.31 8.20 -8.04
C GLU A 149 -33.66 7.30 -6.99
N VAL A 150 -33.84 7.66 -5.74
CA VAL A 150 -33.37 6.91 -4.57
C VAL A 150 -34.53 6.12 -3.98
N ASN A 151 -34.33 4.84 -3.72
CA ASN A 151 -35.35 4.00 -3.08
C ASN A 151 -35.41 4.23 -1.56
N ILE A 152 -36.36 3.56 -0.88
CA ILE A 152 -36.57 3.65 0.57
C ILE A 152 -35.30 3.34 1.39
N LYS A 153 -34.38 2.52 0.85
CA LYS A 153 -33.09 2.19 1.49
C LYS A 153 -31.99 3.21 1.23
N GLY A 154 -32.34 4.34 0.64
CA GLY A 154 -31.35 5.37 0.32
C GLY A 154 -30.43 5.04 -0.88
N VAL A 155 -30.77 4.04 -1.72
CA VAL A 155 -29.92 3.62 -2.84
C VAL A 155 -30.59 3.91 -4.18
N SER A 156 -29.88 4.57 -5.10
CA SER A 156 -30.37 4.86 -6.45
C SER A 156 -30.32 3.63 -7.35
N LYS A 157 -31.06 3.67 -8.47
CA LYS A 157 -30.87 2.73 -9.58
C LYS A 157 -29.45 2.87 -10.14
N GLY A 158 -28.87 1.74 -10.61
CA GLY A 158 -27.55 1.76 -11.23
C GLY A 158 -27.58 2.32 -12.65
N ILE A 159 -26.44 2.85 -13.13
CA ILE A 159 -26.28 3.23 -14.53
C ILE A 159 -26.26 1.96 -15.39
N THR A 160 -27.11 1.93 -16.42
CA THR A 160 -27.22 0.80 -17.34
C THR A 160 -26.16 0.88 -18.44
N GLN A 161 -25.93 -0.26 -19.12
CA GLN A 161 -25.04 -0.27 -20.29
C GLN A 161 -25.58 0.60 -21.44
N THR A 162 -26.90 0.69 -21.59
CA THR A 162 -27.53 1.53 -22.61
C THR A 162 -27.23 3.01 -22.36
N GLU A 163 -27.39 3.48 -21.12
CA GLU A 163 -27.07 4.86 -20.77
C GLU A 163 -25.58 5.19 -20.97
N LEU A 164 -24.68 4.23 -20.71
CA LEU A 164 -23.26 4.41 -20.99
C LEU A 164 -22.93 4.41 -22.47
N ALA A 165 -23.71 3.71 -23.30
CA ALA A 165 -23.51 3.68 -24.76
C ALA A 165 -23.82 5.03 -25.45
N GLU A 166 -24.58 5.90 -24.79
CA GLU A 166 -24.86 7.26 -25.25
C GLU A 166 -23.72 8.24 -24.95
N LEU A 167 -22.77 7.83 -24.10
CA LEU A 167 -21.62 8.64 -23.71
C LEU A 167 -20.40 8.37 -24.61
N PRO A 168 -19.35 9.23 -24.54
CA PRO A 168 -18.10 9.00 -25.24
C PRO A 168 -17.51 7.60 -24.97
N LYS A 169 -16.86 7.01 -25.97
CA LYS A 169 -16.35 5.62 -25.95
C LYS A 169 -15.49 5.30 -24.70
N GLN A 170 -14.78 6.27 -24.16
CA GLN A 170 -13.99 6.13 -22.93
C GLN A 170 -14.78 5.68 -21.69
N PHE A 171 -16.11 5.87 -21.69
CA PHE A 171 -16.99 5.45 -20.60
C PHE A 171 -17.70 4.12 -20.85
N GLN A 172 -17.72 3.64 -22.10
CA GLN A 172 -18.46 2.45 -22.51
C GLN A 172 -17.77 1.16 -22.07
N ILE A 173 -16.44 1.07 -22.28
CA ILE A 173 -15.60 -0.05 -21.86
C ILE A 173 -14.43 0.51 -21.06
N ASN A 174 -14.10 -0.15 -19.97
CA ASN A 174 -13.11 0.37 -19.04
C ASN A 174 -11.69 0.40 -19.61
N SER A 175 -11.21 -0.74 -20.12
CA SER A 175 -9.85 -0.87 -20.64
C SER A 175 -9.64 -2.18 -21.37
N VAL A 176 -8.66 -2.20 -22.25
CA VAL A 176 -8.01 -3.40 -22.75
C VAL A 176 -6.74 -3.62 -21.91
N ARG A 177 -6.61 -4.78 -21.29
CA ARG A 177 -5.35 -5.16 -20.66
C ARG A 177 -4.47 -5.81 -21.71
N PRO A 178 -3.29 -5.22 -22.02
CA PRO A 178 -2.39 -5.79 -23.01
C PRO A 178 -1.83 -7.14 -22.55
N GLU A 179 -1.27 -7.88 -23.49
CA GLU A 179 -0.50 -9.10 -23.22
C GLU A 179 0.62 -8.84 -22.23
N ILE A 180 0.81 -9.74 -21.26
CA ILE A 180 1.88 -9.66 -20.26
C ILE A 180 2.88 -10.77 -20.53
N LYS A 181 4.15 -10.39 -20.70
CA LYS A 181 5.30 -11.27 -20.91
C LYS A 181 6.25 -11.24 -19.72
N ASP A 182 7.01 -12.31 -19.53
CA ASP A 182 8.13 -12.32 -18.60
C ASP A 182 9.38 -11.66 -19.22
N SER A 183 10.47 -11.61 -18.47
CA SER A 183 11.76 -11.04 -18.93
C SER A 183 12.37 -11.80 -20.10
N ALA A 184 12.00 -13.05 -20.33
CA ALA A 184 12.43 -13.89 -21.44
C ALA A 184 11.52 -13.75 -22.67
N GLY A 185 10.47 -12.90 -22.63
CA GLY A 185 9.52 -12.69 -23.71
C GLY A 185 8.42 -13.74 -23.81
N LYS A 186 8.34 -14.69 -22.88
CA LYS A 186 7.27 -15.69 -22.82
C LYS A 186 5.97 -15.06 -22.35
N VAL A 187 4.87 -15.32 -23.05
CA VAL A 187 3.54 -14.84 -22.69
C VAL A 187 3.08 -15.52 -21.39
N LEU A 188 2.92 -14.72 -20.34
CA LEU A 188 2.34 -15.15 -19.06
C LEU A 188 0.82 -15.06 -19.09
N PHE A 189 0.28 -13.95 -19.61
CA PHE A 189 -1.15 -13.72 -19.71
C PHE A 189 -1.48 -13.04 -21.04
N LYS A 190 -2.50 -13.58 -21.73
CA LYS A 190 -3.00 -13.04 -23.01
C LYS A 190 -3.68 -11.69 -22.82
N GLU A 191 -3.79 -10.94 -23.91
CA GLU A 191 -4.62 -9.74 -23.96
C GLU A 191 -6.05 -10.03 -23.48
N TYR A 192 -6.63 -9.11 -22.76
CA TYR A 192 -8.00 -9.22 -22.26
C TYR A 192 -8.75 -7.90 -22.38
N GLU A 193 -9.90 -7.93 -23.06
CA GLU A 193 -10.81 -6.80 -23.16
C GLU A 193 -11.92 -6.92 -22.11
N HIS A 194 -12.11 -5.86 -21.31
CA HIS A 194 -13.20 -5.79 -20.37
C HIS A 194 -14.53 -5.59 -21.08
N LYS A 195 -15.47 -6.49 -20.87
CA LYS A 195 -16.79 -6.47 -21.53
C LYS A 195 -17.76 -5.42 -20.97
N SER A 196 -17.38 -4.74 -19.89
CA SER A 196 -18.22 -3.73 -19.25
C SER A 196 -17.40 -2.58 -18.71
N SER A 197 -17.98 -1.37 -18.73
CA SER A 197 -17.39 -0.19 -18.12
C SER A 197 -17.26 -0.33 -16.60
N VAL A 198 -16.27 0.34 -15.97
CA VAL A 198 -16.18 0.48 -14.52
C VAL A 198 -17.38 1.20 -13.94
N TYR A 199 -18.01 2.05 -14.71
CA TYR A 199 -19.18 2.84 -14.29
C TYR A 199 -20.48 2.08 -14.41
N GLN A 200 -20.50 0.91 -15.07
CA GLN A 200 -21.70 0.11 -15.17
C GLN A 200 -22.19 -0.32 -13.79
N GLY A 201 -23.45 -0.05 -13.51
CA GLY A 201 -24.07 -0.36 -12.22
C GLY A 201 -23.68 0.61 -11.10
N ILE A 202 -23.02 1.75 -11.41
CA ILE A 202 -22.71 2.75 -10.39
C ILE A 202 -23.99 3.32 -9.79
N ARG A 203 -24.00 3.46 -8.46
CA ARG A 203 -25.17 3.86 -7.66
C ARG A 203 -24.77 4.94 -6.68
N ARG A 204 -25.75 5.79 -6.33
CA ARG A 204 -25.67 6.70 -5.20
C ARG A 204 -26.32 6.04 -3.99
N GLN A 205 -25.66 6.06 -2.86
CA GLN A 205 -26.24 5.76 -1.56
C GLN A 205 -26.27 7.04 -0.76
N SER A 206 -27.47 7.47 -0.36
CA SER A 206 -27.70 8.62 0.49
C SER A 206 -27.86 8.13 1.93
N ASP A 207 -27.12 8.75 2.84
CA ASP A 207 -27.27 8.53 4.27
C ASP A 207 -28.28 9.55 4.81
N SER A 208 -29.37 9.06 5.40
CA SER A 208 -30.44 9.90 5.95
C SER A 208 -30.03 10.69 7.20
N VAL A 209 -28.98 10.24 7.90
CA VAL A 209 -28.51 10.86 9.15
C VAL A 209 -27.50 11.96 8.85
N THR A 210 -26.53 11.68 7.98
CA THR A 210 -25.42 12.61 7.70
C THR A 210 -25.64 13.46 6.46
N SER A 211 -26.71 13.21 5.71
CA SER A 211 -26.97 13.82 4.39
C SER A 211 -25.83 13.64 3.38
N GLN A 212 -24.89 12.73 3.63
CA GLN A 212 -23.77 12.45 2.76
C GLN A 212 -24.16 11.43 1.68
N ASN A 213 -23.64 11.64 0.48
CA ASN A 213 -23.83 10.73 -0.62
C ASN A 213 -22.53 9.95 -0.91
N THR A 214 -22.67 8.64 -1.00
CA THR A 214 -21.58 7.75 -1.42
C THR A 214 -21.89 7.14 -2.78
N TYR A 215 -20.94 7.10 -3.67
CA TYR A 215 -21.07 6.56 -5.02
C TYR A 215 -20.25 5.27 -5.14
N PHE A 216 -20.85 4.18 -5.62
CA PHE A 216 -20.18 2.91 -5.72
C PHE A 216 -20.71 2.05 -6.86
N SER A 217 -19.83 1.21 -7.42
CA SER A 217 -20.18 0.11 -8.30
C SER A 217 -19.66 -1.20 -7.70
N PHE A 218 -20.07 -2.32 -8.26
CA PHE A 218 -19.65 -3.65 -7.81
C PHE A 218 -19.05 -4.45 -8.95
N ARG A 219 -18.01 -5.22 -8.64
CA ARG A 219 -17.50 -6.28 -9.50
C ARG A 219 -17.70 -7.62 -8.81
N ARG A 220 -18.16 -8.60 -9.55
CA ARG A 220 -18.27 -9.97 -9.05
C ARG A 220 -17.14 -10.81 -9.65
N VAL A 221 -16.37 -11.42 -8.77
CA VAL A 221 -15.38 -12.45 -9.09
C VAL A 221 -15.98 -13.78 -8.69
N SER A 222 -15.93 -14.77 -9.57
CA SER A 222 -16.46 -16.12 -9.30
C SER A 222 -15.59 -17.17 -9.97
N GLU A 223 -15.79 -18.43 -9.58
CA GLU A 223 -15.13 -19.57 -10.21
C GLU A 223 -15.41 -19.70 -11.70
N VAL A 224 -16.55 -19.13 -12.17
CA VAL A 224 -16.92 -19.14 -13.59
C VAL A 224 -16.50 -17.86 -14.34
N SER A 225 -15.80 -16.93 -13.66
CA SER A 225 -15.24 -15.76 -14.33
C SER A 225 -14.12 -16.18 -15.27
N ASP A 226 -13.99 -15.46 -16.39
CA ASP A 226 -12.94 -15.69 -17.40
C ASP A 226 -11.55 -15.79 -16.76
N GLU A 227 -10.71 -16.70 -17.25
CA GLU A 227 -9.40 -16.99 -16.69
C GLU A 227 -8.48 -15.77 -16.66
N ASN A 228 -8.62 -14.87 -17.62
CA ASN A 228 -7.78 -13.68 -17.75
C ASN A 228 -8.40 -12.41 -17.15
N SER A 229 -9.62 -12.48 -16.59
CA SER A 229 -10.38 -11.29 -16.19
C SER A 229 -9.83 -10.55 -14.96
N PHE A 230 -9.08 -11.22 -14.10
CA PHE A 230 -8.61 -10.68 -12.81
C PHE A 230 -7.10 -10.81 -12.64
N ILE A 231 -6.35 -10.52 -13.68
CA ILE A 231 -4.90 -10.54 -13.64
C ILE A 231 -4.37 -9.18 -13.18
N HIS A 232 -3.58 -9.19 -12.12
CA HIS A 232 -2.78 -8.04 -11.70
C HIS A 232 -1.48 -8.01 -12.50
N LYS A 233 -1.08 -6.84 -12.99
CA LYS A 233 0.13 -6.67 -13.82
C LYS A 233 1.45 -6.87 -13.06
N GLY A 234 1.39 -7.10 -11.76
CA GLY A 234 2.54 -7.09 -10.86
C GLY A 234 2.70 -5.75 -10.16
N ILE A 235 3.60 -5.71 -9.21
CA ILE A 235 3.95 -4.53 -8.41
C ILE A 235 5.42 -4.23 -8.66
N GLN A 236 5.72 -3.00 -9.05
CA GLN A 236 7.11 -2.56 -9.15
C GLN A 236 7.70 -2.40 -7.75
N ALA A 237 8.89 -2.95 -7.52
CA ALA A 237 9.62 -2.81 -6.27
C ALA A 237 9.77 -1.33 -5.88
N LYS A 238 9.43 -1.00 -4.66
CA LYS A 238 9.58 0.36 -4.12
C LYS A 238 10.92 0.56 -3.43
N GLN A 239 11.51 -0.52 -2.88
CA GLN A 239 12.80 -0.53 -2.20
C GLN A 239 12.92 0.57 -1.13
N LEU A 240 11.88 0.71 -0.29
CA LEU A 240 11.78 1.81 0.66
C LEU A 240 12.83 1.71 1.75
N MET A 241 13.18 0.50 2.18
CA MET A 241 14.26 0.28 3.14
C MET A 241 15.60 0.80 2.60
N SER A 242 15.93 0.45 1.35
CA SER A 242 17.16 0.93 0.72
C SER A 242 17.17 2.45 0.55
N LYS A 243 16.06 3.04 0.15
CA LYS A 243 15.94 4.50 0.00
C LYS A 243 16.07 5.23 1.33
N ALA A 244 15.46 4.71 2.40
CA ALA A 244 15.58 5.29 3.74
C ALA A 244 17.04 5.24 4.22
N TYR A 245 17.72 4.10 4.00
CA TYR A 245 19.13 3.94 4.35
C TYR A 245 20.04 4.92 3.58
N GLN A 246 19.83 5.07 2.27
CA GLN A 246 20.60 6.01 1.45
C GLN A 246 20.44 7.47 1.87
N LYS A 247 19.33 7.81 2.53
CA LYS A 247 19.07 9.16 3.06
C LYS A 247 19.62 9.37 4.48
N MET A 248 20.21 8.36 5.09
CA MET A 248 20.96 8.51 6.33
C MET A 248 22.37 9.00 6.02
N ASN A 249 22.75 10.13 6.62
CA ASN A 249 24.17 10.51 6.72
C ASN A 249 24.75 9.86 7.97
N ILE A 250 25.10 8.58 7.86
CA ILE A 250 25.49 7.75 9.01
C ILE A 250 26.63 8.39 9.84
N PRO A 251 27.73 8.92 9.25
CA PRO A 251 28.79 9.54 10.04
C PRO A 251 28.30 10.74 10.86
N GLU A 252 27.45 11.59 10.27
CA GLU A 252 26.88 12.74 10.97
C GLU A 252 25.92 12.31 12.08
N GLU A 253 25.00 11.38 11.78
CA GLU A 253 24.04 10.87 12.78
C GLU A 253 24.77 10.19 13.95
N VAL A 254 25.82 9.42 13.70
CA VAL A 254 26.67 8.81 14.74
C VAL A 254 27.36 9.88 15.57
N GLY A 255 27.97 10.90 14.94
CA GLY A 255 28.61 12.00 15.65
C GLY A 255 27.64 12.72 16.61
N VAL A 256 26.47 13.08 16.11
CA VAL A 256 25.41 13.71 16.95
C VAL A 256 24.99 12.81 18.12
N GLN A 257 24.87 11.49 17.92
CA GLN A 257 24.51 10.60 19.01
C GLN A 257 25.64 10.44 20.02
N ILE A 258 26.91 10.42 19.61
CA ILE A 258 28.07 10.42 20.51
C ILE A 258 28.05 11.69 21.39
N ASP A 259 27.89 12.87 20.78
CA ASP A 259 27.83 14.14 21.51
C ASP A 259 26.68 14.15 22.54
N ASN A 260 25.49 13.64 22.15
CA ASN A 260 24.36 13.54 23.04
C ASN A 260 24.61 12.62 24.23
N GLU A 261 25.26 11.47 24.02
CA GLU A 261 25.59 10.54 25.12
C GLU A 261 26.71 11.09 26.03
N LEU A 262 27.71 11.74 25.48
CA LEU A 262 28.76 12.43 26.27
C LEU A 262 28.16 13.54 27.14
N ALA A 263 27.26 14.36 26.58
CA ALA A 263 26.55 15.38 27.36
C ALA A 263 25.74 14.81 28.52
N LYS A 264 25.14 13.60 28.39
CA LYS A 264 24.45 12.90 29.49
C LYS A 264 25.42 12.48 30.61
N LEU A 265 26.66 12.20 30.27
CA LEU A 265 27.74 11.87 31.22
C LEU A 265 28.39 13.11 31.86
N GLY A 266 28.01 14.31 31.41
CA GLY A 266 28.50 15.57 31.98
C GLY A 266 29.73 16.16 31.26
N PHE A 267 29.97 15.75 30.02
CA PHE A 267 31.07 16.25 29.17
C PHE A 267 30.58 17.24 28.11
#